data_76cab8aa0702e3047ab786d9c03fe040
#
_entry.id   76cab8aa0702e3047ab786d9c03fe040
#
_cell.length_a   1.000
_cell.length_b   1.000
_cell.length_c   1.000
_cell.angle_alpha   90.00
_cell.angle_beta   90.00
_cell.angle_gamma   90.00
#
_symmetry.space_group_name_H-M   'P 1'
#
loop_
_entity.id
_entity.type
_entity.pdbx_description
1 polymer ?
#
loop_
_entity_poly.entity_id
_entity_poly.type
_entity_poly.pdbx_seq_one_letter_code
_entity_poly.pdbx_strand_id
1 'polypeptide(L)'
;MAVQEMGQTSPVYRTMGQQEFNDIAGRILYEDNHLLVFNKRSGEIVQADKTEDECLSTTLKAFVAQRDHKPGAVFMGVVHRLDRPVSGAVIFAKTSKALGRLNEAFLTGQMHKTYWAVVCNRPKEDEKLLIHYLTRNEKQNKTYTSLTPKQGAKEARLRYKFLTATERYFLLEVELFTGRHHQIRAQLSAIGCVIKGDLKYGAPRSNPDGSISLHSRHVRFSHPVRKEEMEIVAPPFCPVMKSCL
;
A
#
# COMPACT_ATOMS: atom_id res chain seq x y z
N MET A 1 -48.27 21.92 7.98
CA MET A 1 -47.03 21.86 7.17
C MET A 1 -46.36 20.55 7.47
N ALA A 2 -46.43 19.61 6.54
CA ALA A 2 -45.81 18.28 6.69
C ALA A 2 -44.32 18.40 6.32
N VAL A 3 -43.45 18.12 7.30
CA VAL A 3 -42.01 17.95 7.07
C VAL A 3 -41.85 16.62 6.34
N GLN A 4 -41.51 16.67 5.05
CA GLN A 4 -41.09 15.50 4.31
C GLN A 4 -39.78 14.99 4.91
N GLU A 5 -39.81 13.86 5.60
CA GLU A 5 -38.62 13.05 5.89
C GLU A 5 -38.02 12.62 4.57
N MET A 6 -36.89 13.21 4.22
CA MET A 6 -36.06 12.70 3.13
C MET A 6 -35.49 11.35 3.58
N GLY A 7 -36.14 10.27 3.16
CA GLY A 7 -35.67 8.92 3.38
C GLY A 7 -34.27 8.76 2.81
N GLN A 8 -33.27 8.58 3.69
CA GLN A 8 -31.94 8.14 3.30
C GLN A 8 -32.08 6.74 2.67
N THR A 9 -32.02 6.68 1.35
CA THR A 9 -31.93 5.39 0.65
C THR A 9 -30.65 4.71 1.09
N SER A 10 -30.78 3.52 1.70
CA SER A 10 -29.61 2.68 2.04
C SER A 10 -28.74 2.47 0.81
N PRO A 11 -27.41 2.58 0.91
CA PRO A 11 -26.55 2.38 -0.23
C PRO A 11 -26.71 0.95 -0.77
N VAL A 12 -26.98 0.85 -2.07
CA VAL A 12 -27.06 -0.45 -2.75
C VAL A 12 -25.62 -0.87 -3.09
N TYR A 13 -25.14 -1.93 -2.45
CA TYR A 13 -23.88 -2.57 -2.81
C TYR A 13 -24.09 -3.62 -3.90
N ARG A 14 -23.14 -3.75 -4.83
CA ARG A 14 -23.19 -4.87 -5.79
C ARG A 14 -23.04 -6.21 -5.07
N THR A 15 -23.65 -7.23 -5.60
CA THR A 15 -23.47 -8.61 -5.15
C THR A 15 -22.25 -9.21 -5.85
N MET A 16 -21.37 -9.84 -5.07
CA MET A 16 -20.19 -10.54 -5.59
C MET A 16 -20.54 -11.99 -5.91
N GLY A 17 -19.99 -12.51 -7.01
CA GLY A 17 -20.01 -13.94 -7.28
C GLY A 17 -19.15 -14.72 -6.28
N GLN A 18 -19.43 -16.01 -6.10
CA GLN A 18 -18.77 -16.87 -5.09
C GLN A 18 -17.25 -16.90 -5.23
N GLN A 19 -16.73 -16.93 -6.45
CA GLN A 19 -15.27 -16.97 -6.69
C GLN A 19 -14.59 -15.67 -6.24
N GLU A 20 -15.16 -14.51 -6.57
CA GLU A 20 -14.66 -13.21 -6.15
C GLU A 20 -14.74 -13.05 -4.62
N PHE A 21 -15.87 -13.45 -4.04
CA PHE A 21 -16.08 -13.43 -2.59
C PHE A 21 -15.01 -14.24 -1.85
N ASN A 22 -14.75 -15.47 -2.30
CA ASN A 22 -13.74 -16.34 -1.70
C ASN A 22 -12.31 -15.78 -1.89
N ASP A 23 -12.04 -15.18 -3.05
CA ASP A 23 -10.74 -14.55 -3.32
C ASP A 23 -10.48 -13.36 -2.38
N ILE A 24 -11.48 -12.51 -2.16
CA ILE A 24 -11.38 -11.38 -1.23
C ILE A 24 -11.22 -11.89 0.21
N ALA A 25 -12.04 -12.85 0.63
CA ALA A 25 -11.96 -13.45 1.97
C ALA A 25 -10.57 -14.02 2.24
N GLY A 26 -9.97 -14.73 1.29
CA GLY A 26 -8.63 -15.35 1.41
C GLY A 26 -7.47 -14.34 1.47
N ARG A 27 -7.73 -13.06 1.19
CA ARG A 27 -6.71 -11.99 1.23
C ARG A 27 -6.84 -11.06 2.45
N ILE A 28 -7.80 -11.29 3.33
CA ILE A 28 -7.90 -10.57 4.60
C ILE A 28 -6.82 -11.13 5.53
N LEU A 29 -5.88 -10.27 5.93
CA LEU A 29 -4.78 -10.63 6.82
C LEU A 29 -5.17 -10.52 8.29
N TYR A 30 -6.06 -9.56 8.58
CA TYR A 30 -6.60 -9.33 9.91
C TYR A 30 -7.91 -8.55 9.80
N GLU A 31 -8.86 -8.86 10.66
CA GLU A 31 -10.10 -8.08 10.77
C GLU A 31 -10.67 -8.16 12.19
N ASP A 32 -11.19 -7.03 12.66
CA ASP A 32 -12.04 -6.94 13.84
C ASP A 32 -13.15 -5.87 13.65
N ASN A 33 -13.73 -5.38 14.76
CA ASN A 33 -14.79 -4.35 14.70
C ASN A 33 -14.27 -2.96 14.28
N HIS A 34 -12.96 -2.73 14.31
CA HIS A 34 -12.35 -1.40 14.17
C HIS A 34 -11.49 -1.23 12.92
N LEU A 35 -10.87 -2.30 12.46
CA LEU A 35 -9.98 -2.26 11.30
C LEU A 35 -10.03 -3.56 10.49
N LEU A 36 -9.60 -3.46 9.24
CA LEU A 36 -9.37 -4.56 8.31
C LEU A 36 -8.02 -4.33 7.63
N VAL A 37 -7.15 -5.35 7.66
CA VAL A 37 -5.88 -5.34 6.93
C VAL A 37 -5.97 -6.32 5.77
N PHE A 38 -5.70 -5.82 4.58
CA PHE A 38 -5.92 -6.53 3.33
C PHE A 38 -4.64 -6.69 2.53
N ASN A 39 -4.42 -7.86 1.95
CA ASN A 39 -3.29 -8.13 1.05
C ASN A 39 -3.66 -7.73 -0.38
N LYS A 40 -3.38 -6.48 -0.74
CA LYS A 40 -3.65 -5.91 -2.06
C LYS A 40 -2.79 -6.58 -3.14
N ARG A 41 -3.39 -6.95 -4.27
CA ARG A 41 -2.65 -7.32 -5.49
C ARG A 41 -2.19 -6.09 -6.26
N SER A 42 -1.21 -6.28 -7.12
CA SER A 42 -0.89 -5.32 -8.17
C SER A 42 -2.09 -5.13 -9.11
N GLY A 43 -2.24 -3.92 -9.66
CA GLY A 43 -3.36 -3.56 -10.53
C GLY A 43 -4.56 -2.98 -9.80
N GLU A 44 -4.81 -3.37 -8.56
CA GLU A 44 -5.90 -2.82 -7.75
C GLU A 44 -5.57 -1.40 -7.25
N ILE A 45 -6.57 -0.53 -7.22
CA ILE A 45 -6.46 0.82 -6.63
C ILE A 45 -7.10 0.83 -5.23
N VAL A 46 -6.48 1.53 -4.28
CA VAL A 46 -6.97 1.53 -2.88
C VAL A 46 -8.17 2.44 -2.69
N GLN A 47 -8.16 3.59 -3.34
CA GLN A 47 -9.18 4.63 -3.27
C GLN A 47 -9.46 5.15 -4.67
N ALA A 48 -10.70 5.55 -4.93
CA ALA A 48 -11.11 6.11 -6.21
C ALA A 48 -10.16 7.24 -6.66
N ASP A 49 -9.79 7.19 -7.91
CA ASP A 49 -8.98 8.18 -8.61
C ASP A 49 -9.65 8.61 -9.92
N LYS A 50 -8.90 9.22 -10.84
CA LYS A 50 -9.40 9.72 -12.12
C LYS A 50 -9.74 8.62 -13.15
N THR A 51 -9.39 7.36 -12.86
CA THR A 51 -9.58 6.24 -13.81
C THR A 51 -10.99 5.65 -13.77
N GLU A 52 -11.83 6.04 -12.80
CA GLU A 52 -13.18 5.50 -12.56
C GLU A 52 -13.22 3.98 -12.31
N ASP A 53 -12.07 3.33 -12.18
CA ASP A 53 -11.99 1.91 -11.82
C ASP A 53 -12.52 1.68 -10.40
N GLU A 54 -13.18 0.54 -10.18
CA GLU A 54 -13.64 0.16 -8.84
C GLU A 54 -12.43 0.04 -7.89
N CYS A 55 -12.50 0.75 -6.76
CA CYS A 55 -11.41 0.75 -5.78
C CYS A 55 -11.66 -0.22 -4.63
N LEU A 56 -10.59 -0.69 -4.00
CA LEU A 56 -10.66 -1.65 -2.89
C LEU A 56 -11.54 -1.18 -1.74
N SER A 57 -11.59 0.11 -1.44
CA SER A 57 -12.48 0.61 -0.38
C SER A 57 -13.96 0.37 -0.71
N THR A 58 -14.36 0.45 -1.98
CA THR A 58 -15.72 0.13 -2.46
C THR A 58 -15.96 -1.38 -2.48
N THR A 59 -15.03 -2.13 -3.04
CA THR A 59 -15.08 -3.60 -3.09
C THR A 59 -15.20 -4.20 -1.67
N LEU A 60 -14.39 -3.73 -0.72
CA LEU A 60 -14.44 -4.22 0.67
C LEU A 60 -15.73 -3.81 1.40
N LYS A 61 -16.34 -2.65 1.07
CA LYS A 61 -17.67 -2.30 1.59
C LYS A 61 -18.72 -3.29 1.10
N ALA A 62 -18.72 -3.61 -0.21
CA ALA A 62 -19.65 -4.58 -0.79
C ALA A 62 -19.44 -5.98 -0.20
N PHE A 63 -18.19 -6.41 -0.03
CA PHE A 63 -17.84 -7.68 0.61
C PHE A 63 -18.38 -7.77 2.04
N VAL A 64 -18.11 -6.78 2.88
CA VAL A 64 -18.58 -6.76 4.28
C VAL A 64 -20.11 -6.68 4.35
N ALA A 65 -20.75 -5.87 3.48
CA ALA A 65 -22.21 -5.79 3.43
C ALA A 65 -22.84 -7.15 3.09
N GLN A 66 -22.32 -7.86 2.08
CA GLN A 66 -22.80 -9.17 1.66
C GLN A 66 -22.54 -10.23 2.73
N ARG A 67 -21.32 -10.32 3.27
CA ARG A 67 -20.93 -11.30 4.27
C ARG A 67 -21.75 -11.20 5.56
N ASP A 68 -21.91 -9.97 6.04
CA ASP A 68 -22.53 -9.69 7.35
C ASP A 68 -24.02 -9.36 7.23
N HIS A 69 -24.62 -9.51 6.03
CA HIS A 69 -26.05 -9.18 5.74
C HIS A 69 -26.44 -7.79 6.26
N LYS A 70 -25.57 -6.79 6.09
CA LYS A 70 -25.80 -5.44 6.62
C LYS A 70 -26.85 -4.69 5.81
N PRO A 71 -27.93 -4.23 6.45
CA PRO A 71 -29.00 -3.50 5.76
C PRO A 71 -28.64 -2.03 5.45
N GLY A 72 -27.55 -1.51 6.03
CA GLY A 72 -27.16 -0.10 5.95
C GLY A 72 -25.75 0.13 5.43
N ALA A 73 -25.31 1.37 5.55
CA ALA A 73 -24.00 1.80 5.08
C ALA A 73 -22.84 1.11 5.84
N VAL A 74 -21.87 0.59 5.08
CA VAL A 74 -20.62 0.07 5.60
C VAL A 74 -19.55 1.17 5.54
N PHE A 75 -18.95 1.49 6.68
CA PHE A 75 -17.81 2.39 6.72
C PHE A 75 -16.51 1.64 6.43
N MET A 76 -15.71 2.15 5.49
CA MET A 76 -14.40 1.62 5.13
C MET A 76 -13.47 2.80 4.82
N GLY A 77 -12.79 3.32 5.86
CA GLY A 77 -11.90 4.46 5.77
C GLY A 77 -10.50 4.04 5.33
N VAL A 78 -9.93 4.74 4.35
CA VAL A 78 -8.57 4.49 3.85
C VAL A 78 -7.57 5.17 4.77
N VAL A 79 -6.71 4.41 5.44
CA VAL A 79 -5.65 4.92 6.33
C VAL A 79 -4.41 5.34 5.53
N HIS A 80 -3.98 4.48 4.59
CA HIS A 80 -2.87 4.76 3.68
C HIS A 80 -3.10 4.07 2.34
N ARG A 81 -2.26 4.40 1.36
CA ARG A 81 -2.36 3.86 0.01
C ARG A 81 -1.06 3.20 -0.42
N LEU A 82 -1.20 2.24 -1.32
CA LEU A 82 -0.13 1.73 -2.16
C LEU A 82 -0.36 2.18 -3.61
N ASP A 83 0.71 2.38 -4.36
CA ASP A 83 0.61 2.64 -5.79
C ASP A 83 -0.08 1.47 -6.50
N ARG A 84 -0.77 1.71 -7.61
CA ARG A 84 -1.48 0.69 -8.39
C ARG A 84 -0.62 -0.55 -8.69
N PRO A 85 0.65 -0.43 -9.19
CA PRO A 85 1.47 -1.60 -9.51
C PRO A 85 2.14 -2.26 -8.29
N VAL A 86 1.93 -1.76 -7.07
CA VAL A 86 2.50 -2.28 -5.81
C VAL A 86 1.51 -3.20 -5.13
N SER A 87 2.00 -4.28 -4.52
CA SER A 87 1.19 -5.22 -3.74
C SER A 87 1.49 -5.15 -2.24
N GLY A 88 0.68 -5.84 -1.42
CA GLY A 88 0.93 -6.05 0.00
C GLY A 88 -0.08 -5.42 0.95
N ALA A 89 0.29 -5.32 2.21
CA ALA A 89 -0.59 -4.91 3.30
C ALA A 89 -1.11 -3.48 3.14
N VAL A 90 -2.44 -3.33 3.19
CA VAL A 90 -3.16 -2.05 3.26
C VAL A 90 -4.12 -2.09 4.43
N ILE A 91 -4.12 -1.05 5.25
CA ILE A 91 -4.97 -0.91 6.44
C ILE A 91 -6.18 -0.06 6.10
N PHE A 92 -7.37 -0.56 6.45
CA PHE A 92 -8.64 0.15 6.38
C PHE A 92 -9.23 0.26 7.79
N ALA A 93 -9.84 1.40 8.09
CA ALA A 93 -10.59 1.58 9.32
C ALA A 93 -12.07 1.26 9.10
N LYS A 94 -12.68 0.48 9.99
CA LYS A 94 -14.12 0.13 9.94
C LYS A 94 -14.99 1.12 10.72
N THR A 95 -14.38 2.12 11.38
CA THR A 95 -15.07 3.22 12.08
C THR A 95 -14.33 4.54 11.89
N SER A 96 -15.05 5.67 11.92
CA SER A 96 -14.46 7.01 11.82
C SER A 96 -13.49 7.30 12.97
N LYS A 97 -13.79 6.83 14.19
CA LYS A 97 -12.93 6.98 15.37
C LYS A 97 -11.61 6.22 15.21
N ALA A 98 -11.64 4.99 14.67
CA ALA A 98 -10.44 4.24 14.36
C ALA A 98 -9.62 4.92 13.24
N LEU A 99 -10.27 5.45 12.20
CA LEU A 99 -9.62 6.19 11.12
C LEU A 99 -8.84 7.39 11.66
N GLY A 100 -9.45 8.21 12.51
CA GLY A 100 -8.78 9.37 13.11
C GLY A 100 -7.51 8.99 13.87
N ARG A 101 -7.59 7.95 14.71
CA ARG A 101 -6.46 7.47 15.51
C ARG A 101 -5.34 6.83 14.67
N LEU A 102 -5.69 6.07 13.63
CA LEU A 102 -4.72 5.48 12.72
C LEU A 102 -4.03 6.55 11.86
N ASN A 103 -4.76 7.58 11.42
CA ASN A 103 -4.17 8.73 10.73
C ASN A 103 -3.18 9.50 11.62
N GLU A 104 -3.52 9.70 12.89
CA GLU A 104 -2.62 10.31 13.87
C GLU A 104 -1.34 9.48 14.05
N ALA A 105 -1.47 8.15 14.26
CA ALA A 105 -0.33 7.25 14.35
C ALA A 105 0.55 7.28 13.09
N PHE A 106 -0.06 7.42 11.91
CA PHE A 106 0.66 7.59 10.66
C PHE A 106 1.44 8.91 10.59
N LEU A 107 0.81 10.01 10.99
CA LEU A 107 1.41 11.35 10.98
C LEU A 107 2.55 11.49 12.00
N THR A 108 2.42 10.85 13.15
CA THR A 108 3.42 10.88 14.24
C THR A 108 4.53 9.83 14.10
N GLY A 109 4.54 9.06 13.00
CA GLY A 109 5.59 8.07 12.74
C GLY A 109 5.49 6.79 13.60
N GLN A 110 4.39 6.58 14.29
CA GLN A 110 4.13 5.39 15.11
C GLN A 110 3.70 4.17 14.30
N MET A 111 3.59 4.30 12.98
CA MET A 111 3.30 3.21 12.06
C MET A 111 4.55 2.84 11.27
N HIS A 112 5.10 1.68 11.58
CA HIS A 112 6.27 1.13 10.90
C HIS A 112 5.86 0.29 9.69
N LYS A 113 6.52 0.49 8.58
CA LYS A 113 6.24 -0.22 7.32
C LYS A 113 7.54 -0.72 6.72
N THR A 114 7.57 -2.01 6.46
CA THR A 114 8.69 -2.66 5.80
C THR A 114 8.22 -3.24 4.47
N TYR A 115 8.97 -2.98 3.43
CA TYR A 115 8.71 -3.45 2.07
C TYR A 115 9.77 -4.43 1.64
N TRP A 116 9.40 -5.34 0.76
CA TRP A 116 10.33 -6.11 -0.03
C TRP A 116 10.40 -5.53 -1.44
N ALA A 117 11.61 -5.30 -1.93
CA ALA A 117 11.87 -4.79 -3.27
C ALA A 117 12.85 -5.72 -3.99
N VAL A 118 12.43 -6.27 -5.13
CA VAL A 118 13.35 -6.98 -6.02
C VAL A 118 13.94 -5.97 -7.00
N VAL A 119 15.26 -5.83 -6.99
CA VAL A 119 15.97 -4.85 -7.82
C VAL A 119 16.84 -5.52 -8.88
N CYS A 120 17.10 -4.80 -9.98
CA CYS A 120 17.85 -5.30 -11.12
C CYS A 120 19.37 -5.35 -10.87
N ASN A 121 19.87 -4.46 -10.02
CA ASN A 121 21.30 -4.35 -9.73
C ASN A 121 21.54 -4.50 -8.23
N ARG A 122 22.65 -5.14 -7.86
CA ARG A 122 23.08 -5.25 -6.49
C ARG A 122 23.43 -3.86 -5.94
N PRO A 123 22.96 -3.48 -4.73
CA PRO A 123 23.39 -2.26 -4.08
C PRO A 123 24.90 -2.34 -3.75
N LYS A 124 25.57 -1.18 -3.73
CA LYS A 124 26.99 -1.10 -3.39
C LYS A 124 27.27 -1.45 -1.92
N GLU A 125 26.34 -1.15 -1.05
CA GLU A 125 26.39 -1.42 0.38
C GLU A 125 25.26 -2.36 0.74
N ASP A 126 25.47 -3.29 1.67
CA ASP A 126 24.45 -4.25 2.07
C ASP A 126 23.32 -3.62 2.91
N GLU A 127 23.62 -2.51 3.58
CA GLU A 127 22.64 -1.70 4.30
C GLU A 127 22.99 -0.22 4.20
N LYS A 128 21.98 0.63 3.97
CA LYS A 128 22.17 2.07 3.92
C LYS A 128 20.90 2.85 4.24
N LEU A 129 21.08 3.94 5.01
CA LEU A 129 20.06 4.99 5.15
C LEU A 129 20.15 5.95 3.96
N LEU A 130 19.05 6.06 3.20
CA LEU A 130 18.93 7.01 2.10
C LEU A 130 18.14 8.24 2.57
N ILE A 131 18.75 9.41 2.41
CA ILE A 131 18.12 10.70 2.64
C ILE A 131 18.16 11.47 1.32
N HIS A 132 16.99 11.79 0.79
CA HIS A 132 16.84 12.56 -0.45
C HIS A 132 15.73 13.61 -0.27
N TYR A 133 15.74 14.61 -1.12
CA TYR A 133 14.67 15.58 -1.25
C TYR A 133 13.85 15.28 -2.51
N LEU A 134 12.54 15.02 -2.33
CA LEU A 134 11.67 14.55 -3.40
C LEU A 134 10.76 15.66 -3.91
N THR A 135 10.74 15.83 -5.23
CA THR A 135 9.83 16.75 -5.94
C THR A 135 8.91 15.94 -6.85
N ARG A 136 7.59 16.09 -6.68
CA ARG A 136 6.59 15.44 -7.54
C ARG A 136 6.33 16.27 -8.77
N ASN A 137 6.42 15.65 -9.94
CA ASN A 137 5.89 16.18 -11.20
C ASN A 137 4.51 15.57 -11.45
N GLU A 138 3.45 16.35 -11.28
CA GLU A 138 2.07 15.87 -11.42
C GLU A 138 1.71 15.51 -12.85
N LYS A 139 2.20 16.28 -13.85
CA LYS A 139 1.93 16.03 -15.26
C LYS A 139 2.47 14.67 -15.72
N GLN A 140 3.65 14.29 -15.24
CA GLN A 140 4.28 13.00 -15.54
C GLN A 140 3.90 11.90 -14.55
N ASN A 141 3.18 12.24 -13.48
CA ASN A 141 2.92 11.35 -12.33
C ASN A 141 4.21 10.63 -11.89
N LYS A 142 5.31 11.39 -11.75
CA LYS A 142 6.65 10.89 -11.40
C LYS A 142 7.27 11.74 -10.31
N THR A 143 8.10 11.14 -9.47
CA THR A 143 8.86 11.82 -8.42
C THR A 143 10.34 11.80 -8.76
N TYR A 144 10.98 12.94 -8.61
CA TYR A 144 12.41 13.13 -8.81
C TYR A 144 13.13 13.32 -7.47
N THR A 145 14.38 12.89 -7.41
CA THR A 145 15.23 12.97 -6.22
C THR A 145 16.30 14.05 -6.38
N SER A 146 16.71 14.65 -5.25
CA SER A 146 17.88 15.50 -5.13
C SER A 146 18.59 15.16 -3.83
N LEU A 147 19.93 15.30 -3.80
CA LEU A 147 20.74 15.18 -2.57
C LEU A 147 20.69 16.47 -1.73
N THR A 148 20.34 17.58 -2.34
CA THR A 148 20.24 18.88 -1.66
C THR A 148 18.79 19.37 -1.65
N PRO A 149 18.38 20.15 -0.62
CA PRO A 149 17.08 20.78 -0.58
C PRO A 149 16.84 21.64 -1.84
N LYS A 150 15.63 21.55 -2.40
CA LYS A 150 15.16 22.41 -3.51
C LYS A 150 13.79 22.96 -3.15
N GLN A 151 13.42 24.08 -3.75
CA GLN A 151 12.11 24.69 -3.54
C GLN A 151 10.99 23.67 -3.88
N GLY A 152 10.04 23.48 -2.95
CA GLY A 152 8.93 22.53 -3.08
C GLY A 152 9.30 21.05 -2.88
N ALA A 153 10.58 20.72 -2.69
CA ALA A 153 11.02 19.37 -2.38
C ALA A 153 10.76 19.03 -0.90
N LYS A 154 10.40 17.77 -0.64
CA LYS A 154 10.17 17.25 0.71
C LYS A 154 11.22 16.20 1.07
N GLU A 155 11.79 16.29 2.26
CA GLU A 155 12.70 15.27 2.76
C GLU A 155 12.01 13.90 2.80
N ALA A 156 12.77 12.89 2.40
CA ALA A 156 12.36 11.50 2.34
C ALA A 156 13.48 10.61 2.87
N ARG A 157 13.15 9.77 3.85
CA ARG A 157 14.09 8.86 4.52
C ARG A 157 13.59 7.43 4.43
N LEU A 158 14.44 6.53 4.00
CA LEU A 158 14.28 5.08 4.07
C LEU A 158 15.62 4.43 4.40
N ARG A 159 15.56 3.24 4.99
CA ARG A 159 16.70 2.34 5.11
C ARG A 159 16.43 1.13 4.25
N TYR A 160 17.44 0.68 3.51
CA TYR A 160 17.37 -0.65 2.90
C TYR A 160 18.42 -1.57 3.49
N LYS A 161 18.12 -2.87 3.46
CA LYS A 161 19.01 -3.96 3.79
C LYS A 161 18.94 -5.00 2.68
N PHE A 162 20.09 -5.44 2.19
CA PHE A 162 20.19 -6.57 1.28
C PHE A 162 19.86 -7.86 2.04
N LEU A 163 18.94 -8.65 1.52
CA LEU A 163 18.54 -9.93 2.12
C LEU A 163 19.19 -11.12 1.41
N THR A 164 19.01 -11.21 0.09
CA THR A 164 19.52 -12.34 -0.70
C THR A 164 19.58 -12.00 -2.18
N ALA A 165 20.29 -12.81 -2.94
CA ALA A 165 20.36 -12.78 -4.40
C ALA A 165 19.69 -14.01 -5.01
N THR A 166 19.06 -13.80 -6.16
CA THR A 166 18.72 -14.87 -7.09
C THR A 166 19.74 -14.84 -8.25
N GLU A 167 19.61 -15.70 -9.24
CA GLU A 167 20.50 -15.72 -10.41
C GLU A 167 20.61 -14.36 -11.13
N ARG A 168 19.54 -13.54 -11.10
CA ARG A 168 19.43 -12.32 -11.91
C ARG A 168 19.01 -11.09 -11.15
N TYR A 169 18.55 -11.21 -9.90
CA TYR A 169 17.94 -10.14 -9.15
C TYR A 169 18.38 -10.18 -7.69
N PHE A 170 18.15 -9.08 -7.01
CA PHE A 170 18.53 -8.87 -5.60
C PHE A 170 17.30 -8.48 -4.80
N LEU A 171 17.08 -9.14 -3.67
CA LEU A 171 15.99 -8.82 -2.75
C LEU A 171 16.49 -7.87 -1.67
N LEU A 172 15.82 -6.75 -1.54
CA LEU A 172 16.03 -5.77 -0.48
C LEU A 172 14.82 -5.73 0.45
N GLU A 173 15.09 -5.63 1.73
CA GLU A 173 14.15 -5.14 2.72
C GLU A 173 14.27 -3.63 2.81
N VAL A 174 13.16 -2.90 2.83
CA VAL A 174 13.12 -1.44 2.85
C VAL A 174 12.23 -0.96 3.98
N GLU A 175 12.82 -0.31 4.98
CA GLU A 175 12.11 0.34 6.06
C GLU A 175 11.83 1.81 5.71
N LEU A 176 10.55 2.23 5.79
CA LEU A 176 10.14 3.60 5.49
C LEU A 176 10.00 4.44 6.75
N PHE A 177 10.77 5.55 6.85
CA PHE A 177 10.59 6.58 7.89
C PHE A 177 9.69 7.74 7.45
N THR A 178 9.49 7.89 6.15
CA THR A 178 8.56 8.87 5.55
C THR A 178 7.72 8.19 4.46
N GLY A 179 6.55 8.75 4.11
CA GLY A 179 5.64 8.19 3.11
C GLY A 179 5.37 9.16 1.96
N ARG A 180 6.38 9.48 1.12
CA ARG A 180 6.21 10.37 -0.04
C ARG A 180 5.74 9.57 -1.25
N HIS A 181 5.08 10.26 -2.20
CA HIS A 181 4.67 9.69 -3.48
C HIS A 181 5.85 9.02 -4.18
N HIS A 182 5.70 7.77 -4.61
CA HIS A 182 6.73 6.94 -5.28
C HIS A 182 8.09 6.87 -4.56
N GLN A 183 8.14 7.08 -3.24
CA GLN A 183 9.39 7.29 -2.51
C GLN A 183 10.41 6.17 -2.73
N ILE A 184 10.04 4.91 -2.46
CA ILE A 184 10.96 3.75 -2.60
C ILE A 184 11.46 3.65 -4.04
N ARG A 185 10.56 3.77 -5.00
CA ARG A 185 10.84 3.68 -6.44
C ARG A 185 11.87 4.73 -6.87
N ALA A 186 11.65 5.99 -6.47
CA ALA A 186 12.53 7.10 -6.82
C ALA A 186 13.90 6.99 -6.13
N GLN A 187 13.93 6.68 -4.82
CA GLN A 187 15.17 6.62 -4.07
C GLN A 187 16.05 5.42 -4.45
N LEU A 188 15.47 4.24 -4.68
CA LEU A 188 16.24 3.09 -5.14
C LEU A 188 16.75 3.28 -6.57
N SER A 189 15.94 3.87 -7.47
CA SER A 189 16.40 4.23 -8.82
C SER A 189 17.57 5.21 -8.78
N ALA A 190 17.55 6.22 -7.89
CA ALA A 190 18.60 7.21 -7.75
C ALA A 190 19.98 6.64 -7.38
N ILE A 191 20.01 5.49 -6.71
CA ILE A 191 21.25 4.77 -6.36
C ILE A 191 21.58 3.64 -7.35
N GLY A 192 20.88 3.55 -8.50
CA GLY A 192 21.08 2.52 -9.52
C GLY A 192 20.41 1.17 -9.21
N CYS A 193 19.68 1.04 -8.10
CA CYS A 193 18.95 -0.17 -7.71
C CYS A 193 17.50 -0.12 -8.20
N VAL A 194 17.29 -0.15 -9.53
CA VAL A 194 15.96 -0.05 -10.13
C VAL A 194 15.12 -1.26 -9.78
N ILE A 195 13.87 -1.04 -9.35
CA ILE A 195 12.93 -2.12 -9.04
C ILE A 195 12.55 -2.86 -10.33
N LYS A 196 12.59 -4.18 -10.29
CA LYS A 196 12.20 -5.05 -11.41
C LYS A 196 10.75 -4.74 -11.84
N GLY A 197 10.56 -4.51 -13.13
CA GLY A 197 9.26 -4.16 -13.72
C GLY A 197 8.92 -2.66 -13.72
N ASP A 198 9.68 -1.81 -13.03
CA ASP A 198 9.38 -0.39 -12.92
C ASP A 198 9.93 0.43 -14.09
N LEU A 199 9.26 0.37 -15.26
CA LEU A 199 9.65 1.11 -16.46
C LEU A 199 9.71 2.63 -16.21
N LYS A 200 8.82 3.16 -15.36
CA LYS A 200 8.79 4.60 -15.03
C LYS A 200 10.09 5.09 -14.39
N TYR A 201 10.77 4.20 -13.67
CA TYR A 201 12.02 4.50 -12.98
C TYR A 201 13.25 3.79 -13.56
N GLY A 202 13.13 3.27 -14.79
CA GLY A 202 14.27 2.82 -15.60
C GLY A 202 14.50 1.32 -15.65
N ALA A 203 13.53 0.48 -15.24
CA ALA A 203 13.63 -0.95 -15.48
C ALA A 203 13.65 -1.25 -16.99
N PRO A 204 14.49 -2.19 -17.46
CA PRO A 204 14.60 -2.49 -18.89
C PRO A 204 13.37 -3.20 -19.47
N ARG A 205 12.57 -3.86 -18.62
CA ARG A 205 11.37 -4.61 -19.01
C ARG A 205 10.28 -4.52 -17.95
N SER A 206 9.01 -4.54 -18.37
CA SER A 206 7.86 -4.72 -17.48
C SER A 206 7.80 -6.14 -16.93
N ASN A 207 7.10 -6.34 -15.82
CA ASN A 207 6.61 -7.67 -15.47
C ASN A 207 5.43 -8.04 -16.40
N PRO A 208 5.17 -9.34 -16.65
CA PRO A 208 4.11 -9.78 -17.56
C PRO A 208 2.70 -9.28 -17.18
N ASP A 209 2.45 -9.11 -15.89
CA ASP A 209 1.19 -8.65 -15.31
C ASP A 209 1.14 -7.12 -15.09
N GLY A 210 2.12 -6.37 -15.59
CA GLY A 210 2.23 -4.92 -15.40
C GLY A 210 2.57 -4.48 -13.97
N SER A 211 2.84 -5.41 -13.06
CA SER A 211 3.29 -5.12 -11.71
C SER A 211 4.72 -4.58 -11.66
N ILE A 212 5.08 -4.00 -10.53
CA ILE A 212 6.48 -3.82 -10.15
C ILE A 212 6.79 -4.73 -8.96
N SER A 213 8.00 -5.22 -8.87
CA SER A 213 8.40 -6.14 -7.79
C SER A 213 8.68 -5.38 -6.49
N LEU A 214 7.64 -4.69 -5.99
CA LEU A 214 7.60 -3.96 -4.73
C LEU A 214 6.37 -4.41 -3.94
N HIS A 215 6.57 -4.81 -2.68
CA HIS A 215 5.55 -5.41 -1.84
C HIS A 215 5.60 -4.85 -0.42
N SER A 216 4.48 -4.33 0.08
CA SER A 216 4.32 -3.94 1.49
C SER A 216 4.25 -5.19 2.35
N ARG A 217 5.42 -5.65 2.81
CA ARG A 217 5.61 -6.97 3.44
C ARG A 217 5.13 -7.01 4.87
N HIS A 218 5.39 -5.96 5.64
CA HIS A 218 5.15 -5.95 7.06
C HIS A 218 4.69 -4.57 7.53
N VAL A 219 3.68 -4.55 8.39
CA VAL A 219 3.20 -3.34 9.06
C VAL A 219 3.10 -3.58 10.57
N ARG A 220 3.62 -2.64 11.36
CA ARG A 220 3.57 -2.66 12.81
C ARG A 220 3.03 -1.34 13.32
N PHE A 221 2.03 -1.39 14.20
CA PHE A 221 1.34 -0.22 14.74
C PHE A 221 0.56 -0.57 16.00
N SER A 222 0.20 0.41 16.82
CA SER A 222 -0.68 0.21 17.96
C SER A 222 -2.14 0.13 17.51
N HIS A 223 -2.86 -0.91 17.97
CA HIS A 223 -4.29 -1.06 17.69
C HIS A 223 -5.08 0.19 18.16
N PRO A 224 -5.94 0.79 17.30
CA PRO A 224 -6.53 2.10 17.58
C PRO A 224 -7.44 2.15 18.82
N VAL A 225 -7.93 1.00 19.29
CA VAL A 225 -8.83 0.92 20.45
C VAL A 225 -8.17 0.18 21.61
N ARG A 226 -7.67 -1.03 21.40
CA ARG A 226 -7.09 -1.89 22.45
C ARG A 226 -5.71 -1.43 22.91
N LYS A 227 -5.00 -0.60 22.09
CA LYS A 227 -3.65 -0.07 22.39
C LYS A 227 -2.55 -1.13 22.47
N GLU A 228 -2.82 -2.36 22.11
CA GLU A 228 -1.84 -3.43 21.96
C GLU A 228 -1.07 -3.28 20.64
N GLU A 229 0.16 -3.75 20.62
CA GLU A 229 0.99 -3.76 19.41
C GLU A 229 0.46 -4.80 18.42
N MET A 230 0.27 -4.37 17.19
CA MET A 230 -0.15 -5.19 16.06
C MET A 230 1.01 -5.37 15.11
N GLU A 231 1.27 -6.61 14.73
CA GLU A 231 2.29 -6.96 13.76
C GLU A 231 1.67 -7.88 12.69
N ILE A 232 1.65 -7.41 11.44
CA ILE A 232 0.98 -8.11 10.35
C ILE A 232 1.94 -8.26 9.18
N VAL A 233 2.09 -9.50 8.74
CA VAL A 233 2.96 -9.91 7.64
C VAL A 233 2.11 -10.33 6.45
N ALA A 234 2.29 -9.65 5.30
CA ALA A 234 1.59 -9.97 4.06
C ALA A 234 2.42 -10.96 3.22
N PRO A 235 1.88 -12.12 2.84
CA PRO A 235 2.57 -13.03 1.93
C PRO A 235 2.70 -12.40 0.53
N PRO A 236 3.89 -12.48 -0.13
CA PRO A 236 4.09 -11.87 -1.42
C PRO A 236 3.39 -12.65 -2.53
N PHE A 237 2.96 -11.94 -3.59
CA PHE A 237 2.43 -12.56 -4.82
C PHE A 237 3.54 -12.86 -5.84
N CYS A 238 4.58 -12.04 -5.86
CA CYS A 238 5.70 -12.14 -6.81
C CYS A 238 6.45 -13.48 -6.65
N PRO A 239 6.60 -14.29 -7.73
CA PRO A 239 7.30 -15.57 -7.66
C PRO A 239 8.74 -15.45 -7.14
N VAL A 240 9.48 -14.43 -7.57
CA VAL A 240 10.86 -14.17 -7.11
C VAL A 240 10.92 -13.91 -5.61
N MET A 241 9.93 -13.22 -5.05
CA MET A 241 9.87 -13.00 -3.59
C MET A 241 9.47 -14.29 -2.85
N LYS A 242 8.59 -15.11 -3.44
CA LYS A 242 8.19 -16.40 -2.85
C LYS A 242 9.35 -17.40 -2.78
N SER A 243 10.24 -17.40 -3.77
CA SER A 243 11.42 -18.28 -3.74
C SER A 243 12.48 -17.87 -2.72
N CYS A 244 12.29 -16.72 -2.05
CA CYS A 244 13.17 -16.21 -0.99
C CYS A 244 12.57 -16.41 0.43
N LEU A 245 11.40 -17.07 0.53
CA LEU A 245 10.78 -17.46 1.80
C LEU A 245 11.31 -18.83 2.25
#